data_019056803c1c790326e570f7a925fab1
#
_entry.id   019056803c1c790326e570f7a925fab1
#
_cell.length_a   1.000
_cell.length_b   1.000
_cell.length_c   1.000
_cell.angle_alpha   90.00
_cell.angle_beta   90.00
_cell.angle_gamma   90.00
#
_symmetry.space_group_name_H-M   'P 1'
#
loop_
_entity.id
_entity.type
_entity.pdbx_description
1 polymer ?
#
loop_
_entity_poly.entity_id
_entity_poly.type
_entity_poly.pdbx_seq_one_letter_code
_entity_poly.pdbx_strand_id
1 'polypeptide(L)'
;MKTNNKLGVFAALRMAARAHYPLTIGTLLCVAASVIASLLPPLLLARIIDGLAAGLPLTIWAVLVYFASLALEGVLSSAQESLLVLFGQKMTHALRSEMSHKLTQLPARTLVDQNPGEVAARFSGDVDTVEALFTSGIISMVADTCRILSIMAVIAAKNPGLALILLLVLPLFAVFTRRVQRRMLAAQLDNRRAVAAVSGQVPETLHNIRTIRALGMEQYMERRYDRCIGAGYAAMERTNFYDAVYSPVVLLLNAVVVGIVMLLSASGNAVVLELFGMSVGTSVAVINYISRIFAPIESLGMEIQTIQSAMAGVKRIDAFLAQPEREISAQRTRAARGDVELSHVTFGYGEKHVLNDFSMTVKQGEQVTLIGRTGAGKSTVFKLLLGLYPAESGTVTIGGVPVADITDRERRTCISCVEQHFARVPGTVLDQITLGDPQITTKMAKHAAQLAGIDGAIEALPDGYDTPCSEGMFSQGEWQLLSIARAAAADPAVLLLDEITANLDAETEARVLEALRRASEGRTVLSVSHRIYENLGGRTVEIKIL
;
A
#
# COMPACT_ATOMS: atom_id res chain seq x y z
N MET A 1 -13.82 -12.60 25.55
CA MET A 1 -14.74 -11.67 24.87
C MET A 1 -13.97 -10.41 24.49
N LYS A 2 -13.27 -10.37 23.37
CA LYS A 2 -12.74 -9.12 22.81
C LYS A 2 -13.70 -8.73 21.70
N THR A 3 -14.40 -7.64 21.91
CA THR A 3 -15.27 -6.98 20.94
C THR A 3 -14.53 -6.85 19.61
N ASN A 4 -15.08 -7.48 18.60
CA ASN A 4 -14.69 -7.38 17.20
C ASN A 4 -14.95 -5.94 16.73
N ASN A 5 -14.12 -5.01 17.18
CA ASN A 5 -14.17 -3.61 16.78
C ASN A 5 -13.46 -3.57 15.42
N LYS A 6 -14.25 -3.69 14.33
CA LYS A 6 -13.73 -3.48 12.97
C LYS A 6 -13.13 -2.09 12.92
N LEU A 7 -11.82 -2.00 13.17
CA LEU A 7 -11.09 -0.75 13.09
C LEU A 7 -11.02 -0.34 11.61
N GLY A 8 -11.89 0.58 11.21
CA GLY A 8 -11.76 1.24 9.92
C GLY A 8 -10.59 2.24 9.94
N VAL A 9 -10.17 2.69 8.76
CA VAL A 9 -9.08 3.66 8.57
C VAL A 9 -9.21 4.86 9.52
N PHE A 10 -10.40 5.46 9.60
CA PHE A 10 -10.62 6.62 10.48
C PHE A 10 -10.44 6.32 11.97
N ALA A 11 -10.75 5.10 12.41
CA ALA A 11 -10.53 4.72 13.80
C ALA A 11 -9.03 4.52 14.10
N ALA A 12 -8.27 3.91 13.19
CA ALA A 12 -6.83 3.78 13.28
C ALA A 12 -6.14 5.15 13.30
N LEU A 13 -6.53 6.05 12.41
CA LEU A 13 -6.02 7.41 12.34
C LEU A 13 -6.35 8.23 13.60
N ARG A 14 -7.55 8.10 14.12
CA ARG A 14 -7.94 8.75 15.39
C ARG A 14 -7.12 8.27 16.57
N MET A 15 -6.82 6.99 16.64
CA MET A 15 -5.93 6.45 17.69
C MET A 15 -4.51 6.97 17.54
N ALA A 16 -3.97 7.01 16.32
CA ALA A 16 -2.64 7.55 16.04
C ALA A 16 -2.56 9.05 16.39
N ALA A 17 -3.57 9.85 16.02
CA ALA A 17 -3.63 11.26 16.37
C ALA A 17 -3.70 11.49 17.90
N ARG A 18 -4.38 10.62 18.64
CA ARG A 18 -4.39 10.66 20.11
C ARG A 18 -3.07 10.23 20.72
N ALA A 19 -2.41 9.22 20.15
CA ALA A 19 -1.09 8.78 20.60
C ALA A 19 -0.02 9.88 20.44
N HIS A 20 -0.17 10.71 19.40
CA HIS A 20 0.71 11.84 19.09
C HIS A 20 0.04 13.20 19.30
N TYR A 21 -0.74 13.34 20.40
CA TYR A 21 -1.52 14.56 20.67
C TYR A 21 -0.69 15.86 20.67
N PRO A 22 0.59 15.91 21.14
CA PRO A 22 1.35 17.16 21.10
C PRO A 22 1.64 17.62 19.66
N LEU A 23 1.94 16.66 18.76
CA LEU A 23 2.15 16.95 17.35
C LEU A 23 0.85 17.44 16.69
N THR A 24 -0.29 16.78 16.99
CA THR A 24 -1.60 17.17 16.46
C THR A 24 -1.98 18.59 16.87
N ILE A 25 -1.85 18.92 18.15
CA ILE A 25 -2.14 20.27 18.66
C ILE A 25 -1.14 21.28 18.10
N GLY A 26 0.16 20.94 18.09
CA GLY A 26 1.20 21.80 17.55
C GLY A 26 0.98 22.14 16.07
N THR A 27 0.57 21.17 15.26
CA THR A 27 0.22 21.40 13.85
C THR A 27 -0.95 22.36 13.71
N LEU A 28 -2.05 22.15 14.46
CA LEU A 28 -3.22 23.02 14.39
C LEU A 28 -2.91 24.46 14.85
N LEU A 29 -2.13 24.61 15.92
CA LEU A 29 -1.71 25.93 16.41
C LEU A 29 -0.79 26.64 15.40
N CYS A 30 0.14 25.89 14.77
CA CYS A 30 1.03 26.44 13.76
C CYS A 30 0.26 26.90 12.52
N VAL A 31 -0.74 26.13 12.06
CA VAL A 31 -1.63 26.53 10.97
C VAL A 31 -2.37 27.83 11.31
N ALA A 32 -2.97 27.91 12.49
CA ALA A 32 -3.66 29.13 12.91
C ALA A 32 -2.71 30.34 13.00
N ALA A 33 -1.52 30.15 13.57
CA ALA A 33 -0.50 31.19 13.67
C ALA A 33 0.01 31.66 12.29
N SER A 34 0.20 30.73 11.34
CA SER A 34 0.61 31.04 9.97
C SER A 34 -0.47 31.89 9.25
N VAL A 35 -1.75 31.55 9.39
CA VAL A 35 -2.86 32.33 8.81
C VAL A 35 -2.87 33.75 9.38
N ILE A 36 -2.73 33.89 10.71
CA ILE A 36 -2.71 35.22 11.35
C ILE A 36 -1.47 36.02 10.92
N ALA A 37 -0.28 35.39 10.90
CA ALA A 37 0.96 36.05 10.51
C ALA A 37 0.93 36.56 9.07
N SER A 38 0.27 35.85 8.16
CA SER A 38 0.14 36.25 6.75
C SER A 38 -0.63 37.56 6.53
N LEU A 39 -1.42 38.01 7.51
CA LEU A 39 -2.15 39.28 7.47
C LEU A 39 -1.29 40.49 7.88
N LEU A 40 -0.17 40.28 8.60
CA LEU A 40 0.60 41.38 9.20
C LEU A 40 1.39 42.20 8.17
N PRO A 41 2.15 41.61 7.21
CA PRO A 41 3.02 42.37 6.31
C PRO A 41 2.25 43.41 5.47
N PRO A 42 1.10 43.10 4.83
CA PRO A 42 0.36 44.11 4.07
C PRO A 42 -0.16 45.28 4.95
N LEU A 43 -0.57 44.98 6.19
CA LEU A 43 -1.04 46.01 7.13
C LEU A 43 0.10 46.94 7.59
N LEU A 44 1.27 46.38 7.87
CA LEU A 44 2.45 47.17 8.26
C LEU A 44 2.93 48.00 7.09
N LEU A 45 2.96 47.42 5.88
CA LEU A 45 3.33 48.16 4.67
C LEU A 45 2.38 49.36 4.42
N ALA A 46 1.09 49.16 4.59
CA ALA A 46 0.11 50.23 4.50
C ALA A 46 0.40 51.39 5.46
N ARG A 47 0.68 51.09 6.72
CA ARG A 47 1.02 52.11 7.74
C ARG A 47 2.29 52.88 7.38
N ILE A 48 3.31 52.20 6.85
CA ILE A 48 4.56 52.84 6.43
C ILE A 48 4.31 53.80 5.27
N ILE A 49 3.55 53.37 4.26
CA ILE A 49 3.26 54.18 3.07
C ILE A 49 2.36 55.39 3.47
N ASP A 50 1.35 55.20 4.32
CA ASP A 50 0.52 56.29 4.78
C ASP A 50 1.31 57.34 5.61
N GLY A 51 2.24 56.88 6.44
CA GLY A 51 3.16 57.75 7.16
C GLY A 51 4.06 58.59 6.22
N LEU A 52 4.62 57.95 5.19
CA LEU A 52 5.41 58.66 4.18
C LEU A 52 4.55 59.66 3.37
N ALA A 53 3.34 59.28 2.98
CA ALA A 53 2.41 60.19 2.29
C ALA A 53 2.00 61.38 3.14
N ALA A 54 1.95 61.22 4.46
CA ALA A 54 1.73 62.31 5.43
C ALA A 54 2.96 63.14 5.74
N GLY A 55 4.11 62.85 5.07
CA GLY A 55 5.38 63.59 5.27
C GLY A 55 6.15 63.19 6.53
N LEU A 56 5.78 62.08 7.19
CA LEU A 56 6.53 61.60 8.35
C LEU A 56 7.84 60.91 7.90
N PRO A 57 8.96 61.14 8.65
CA PRO A 57 10.20 60.51 8.32
C PRO A 57 10.13 59.00 8.49
N LEU A 58 10.73 58.27 7.56
CA LEU A 58 10.84 56.82 7.63
C LEU A 58 11.71 56.40 8.83
N THR A 59 11.07 55.81 9.83
CA THR A 59 11.78 55.32 11.01
C THR A 59 12.40 53.93 10.70
N ILE A 60 13.65 53.73 10.99
CA ILE A 60 14.36 52.44 10.79
C ILE A 60 13.63 51.28 11.50
N TRP A 61 13.03 51.55 12.64
CA TRP A 61 12.23 50.57 13.38
C TRP A 61 10.99 50.10 12.60
N ALA A 62 10.32 50.94 11.84
CA ALA A 62 9.17 50.56 11.03
C ALA A 62 9.60 49.58 9.92
N VAL A 63 10.76 49.84 9.32
CA VAL A 63 11.36 48.97 8.32
C VAL A 63 11.75 47.61 8.93
N LEU A 64 12.43 47.64 10.08
CA LEU A 64 12.80 46.40 10.79
C LEU A 64 11.60 45.55 11.20
N VAL A 65 10.53 46.17 11.72
CA VAL A 65 9.27 45.48 12.10
C VAL A 65 8.62 44.87 10.86
N TYR A 66 8.60 45.57 9.73
CA TYR A 66 8.12 45.01 8.45
C TYR A 66 8.88 43.77 8.01
N PHE A 67 10.22 43.83 7.97
CA PHE A 67 11.05 42.68 7.62
C PHE A 67 10.93 41.54 8.64
N ALA A 68 10.82 41.87 9.93
CA ALA A 68 10.55 40.86 10.96
C ALA A 68 9.22 40.16 10.76
N SER A 69 8.16 40.88 10.31
CA SER A 69 6.88 40.27 10.00
C SER A 69 6.93 39.35 8.79
N LEU A 70 7.70 39.70 7.75
CA LEU A 70 7.93 38.81 6.59
C LEU A 70 8.73 37.57 7.00
N ALA A 71 9.77 37.75 7.81
CA ALA A 71 10.54 36.60 8.33
C ALA A 71 9.67 35.69 9.19
N LEU A 72 8.81 36.23 10.06
CA LEU A 72 7.87 35.50 10.89
C LEU A 72 6.87 34.71 10.03
N GLU A 73 6.27 35.36 9.00
CA GLU A 73 5.38 34.67 8.03
C GLU A 73 6.09 33.50 7.37
N GLY A 74 7.32 33.70 6.89
CA GLY A 74 8.13 32.66 6.22
C GLY A 74 8.45 31.49 7.15
N VAL A 75 8.91 31.78 8.38
CA VAL A 75 9.23 30.75 9.38
C VAL A 75 8.00 29.94 9.77
N LEU A 76 6.87 30.60 10.04
CA LEU A 76 5.63 29.93 10.40
C LEU A 76 5.05 29.11 9.24
N SER A 77 5.17 29.59 8.00
CA SER A 77 4.76 28.84 6.81
C SER A 77 5.60 27.58 6.62
N SER A 78 6.93 27.69 6.74
CA SER A 78 7.86 26.54 6.65
C SER A 78 7.65 25.55 7.81
N ALA A 79 7.41 26.05 9.02
CA ALA A 79 7.08 25.22 10.17
C ALA A 79 5.76 24.49 10.00
N GLN A 80 4.74 25.15 9.46
CA GLN A 80 3.44 24.55 9.13
C GLN A 80 3.62 23.41 8.14
N GLU A 81 4.33 23.61 7.03
CA GLU A 81 4.55 22.59 6.02
C GLU A 81 5.32 21.40 6.59
N SER A 82 6.37 21.64 7.35
CA SER A 82 7.16 20.59 8.02
C SER A 82 6.33 19.77 9.02
N LEU A 83 5.51 20.43 9.83
CA LEU A 83 4.64 19.76 10.80
C LEU A 83 3.54 18.94 10.11
N LEU A 84 2.97 19.43 9.01
CA LEU A 84 1.98 18.70 8.21
C LEU A 84 2.57 17.40 7.63
N VAL A 85 3.79 17.47 7.09
CA VAL A 85 4.50 16.29 6.57
C VAL A 85 4.77 15.28 7.70
N LEU A 86 5.34 15.74 8.82
CA LEU A 86 5.60 14.87 9.98
C LEU A 86 4.31 14.22 10.51
N PHE A 87 3.21 14.98 10.58
CA PHE A 87 1.91 14.47 10.99
C PHE A 87 1.41 13.40 10.01
N GLY A 88 1.46 13.66 8.70
CA GLY A 88 1.09 12.71 7.66
C GLY A 88 1.87 11.41 7.77
N GLN A 89 3.20 11.47 7.91
CA GLN A 89 4.06 10.30 8.06
C GLN A 89 3.75 9.46 9.30
N LYS A 90 3.42 10.09 10.44
CA LYS A 90 2.99 9.35 11.66
C LYS A 90 1.66 8.64 11.46
N MET A 91 0.73 9.28 10.75
CA MET A 91 -0.57 8.66 10.43
C MET A 91 -0.40 7.47 9.48
N THR A 92 0.40 7.60 8.43
CA THR A 92 0.64 6.52 7.47
C THR A 92 1.42 5.37 8.07
N HIS A 93 2.41 5.65 8.94
CA HIS A 93 3.12 4.60 9.67
C HIS A 93 2.16 3.74 10.50
N ALA A 94 1.26 4.37 11.27
CA ALA A 94 0.28 3.65 12.07
C ALA A 94 -0.67 2.81 11.19
N LEU A 95 -1.10 3.36 10.05
CA LEU A 95 -1.98 2.65 9.11
C LEU A 95 -1.28 1.45 8.46
N ARG A 96 -0.04 1.62 8.00
CA ARG A 96 0.77 0.51 7.46
C ARG A 96 1.01 -0.58 8.48
N SER A 97 1.27 -0.23 9.74
CA SER A 97 1.44 -1.19 10.83
C SER A 97 0.17 -2.01 11.06
N GLU A 98 -1.00 -1.37 11.08
CA GLU A 98 -2.30 -2.04 11.22
C GLU A 98 -2.60 -2.96 10.04
N MET A 99 -2.36 -2.49 8.82
CA MET A 99 -2.52 -3.30 7.61
C MET A 99 -1.55 -4.50 7.60
N SER A 100 -0.31 -4.33 8.04
CA SER A 100 0.68 -5.42 8.16
C SER A 100 0.22 -6.46 9.18
N HIS A 101 -0.27 -6.00 10.35
CA HIS A 101 -0.84 -6.89 11.34
C HIS A 101 -2.04 -7.66 10.80
N LYS A 102 -2.95 -6.97 10.09
CA LYS A 102 -4.08 -7.60 9.42
C LYS A 102 -3.66 -8.64 8.40
N LEU A 103 -2.65 -8.34 7.57
CA LEU A 103 -2.14 -9.26 6.54
C LEU A 103 -1.70 -10.59 7.14
N THR A 104 -1.03 -10.58 8.31
CA THR A 104 -0.58 -11.80 8.98
C THR A 104 -1.72 -12.62 9.60
N GLN A 105 -2.89 -12.00 9.78
CA GLN A 105 -4.07 -12.66 10.37
C GLN A 105 -5.08 -13.15 9.34
N LEU A 106 -4.88 -12.84 8.05
CA LEU A 106 -5.78 -13.29 7.00
C LEU A 106 -5.65 -14.80 6.75
N PRO A 107 -6.77 -15.50 6.45
CA PRO A 107 -6.74 -16.90 6.02
C PRO A 107 -5.94 -17.05 4.73
N ALA A 108 -5.23 -18.18 4.57
CA ALA A 108 -4.46 -18.48 3.36
C ALA A 108 -5.33 -18.42 2.08
N ARG A 109 -6.58 -18.91 2.15
CA ARG A 109 -7.56 -18.81 1.05
C ARG A 109 -7.70 -17.37 0.55
N THR A 110 -7.89 -16.43 1.47
CA THR A 110 -8.08 -15.01 1.12
C THR A 110 -6.84 -14.41 0.46
N LEU A 111 -5.63 -14.85 0.85
CA LEU A 111 -4.38 -14.37 0.29
C LEU A 111 -4.09 -14.97 -1.09
N VAL A 112 -4.38 -16.24 -1.30
CA VAL A 112 -4.17 -16.94 -2.59
C VAL A 112 -5.09 -16.39 -3.67
N ASP A 113 -6.32 -16.02 -3.33
CA ASP A 113 -7.30 -15.48 -4.27
C ASP A 113 -7.05 -14.00 -4.64
N GLN A 114 -6.14 -13.30 -3.93
CA GLN A 114 -5.81 -11.90 -4.22
C GLN A 114 -4.65 -11.76 -5.19
N ASN A 115 -4.73 -10.76 -6.06
CA ASN A 115 -3.60 -10.38 -6.89
C ASN A 115 -2.51 -9.71 -6.02
N PRO A 116 -1.28 -10.26 -5.94
CA PRO A 116 -0.21 -9.68 -5.13
C PRO A 116 0.10 -8.21 -5.46
N GLY A 117 -0.03 -7.83 -6.75
CA GLY A 117 0.16 -6.44 -7.19
C GLY A 117 -0.89 -5.48 -6.61
N GLU A 118 -2.15 -5.93 -6.49
CA GLU A 118 -3.20 -5.11 -5.87
C GLU A 118 -2.98 -4.95 -4.37
N VAL A 119 -2.54 -6.00 -3.69
CA VAL A 119 -2.20 -5.92 -2.26
C VAL A 119 -1.03 -4.96 -2.06
N ALA A 120 0.05 -5.07 -2.84
CA ALA A 120 1.18 -4.16 -2.79
C ALA A 120 0.77 -2.71 -3.07
N ALA A 121 -0.11 -2.47 -4.06
CA ALA A 121 -0.61 -1.13 -4.38
C ALA A 121 -1.43 -0.51 -3.23
N ARG A 122 -2.13 -1.31 -2.43
CA ARG A 122 -2.83 -0.83 -1.21
C ARG A 122 -1.85 -0.36 -0.14
N PHE A 123 -0.75 -1.10 0.07
CA PHE A 123 0.28 -0.75 1.06
C PHE A 123 1.12 0.48 0.70
N SER A 124 1.27 0.77 -0.59
CA SER A 124 1.99 1.95 -1.10
C SER A 124 1.01 3.04 -1.53
N GLY A 125 0.46 2.93 -2.74
CA GLY A 125 -0.30 4.01 -3.38
C GLY A 125 -1.56 4.44 -2.64
N ASP A 126 -2.36 3.51 -2.08
CA ASP A 126 -3.58 3.89 -1.35
C ASP A 126 -3.23 4.57 -0.02
N VAL A 127 -2.20 4.10 0.68
CA VAL A 127 -1.75 4.74 1.92
C VAL A 127 -1.17 6.12 1.66
N ASP A 128 -0.42 6.32 0.56
CA ASP A 128 0.12 7.62 0.17
C ASP A 128 -1.01 8.62 -0.19
N THR A 129 -2.11 8.13 -0.79
CA THR A 129 -3.28 9.00 -1.01
C THR A 129 -3.97 9.40 0.30
N VAL A 130 -3.95 8.52 1.32
CA VAL A 130 -4.44 8.86 2.66
C VAL A 130 -3.52 9.88 3.34
N GLU A 131 -2.20 9.82 3.14
CA GLU A 131 -1.26 10.85 3.60
C GLU A 131 -1.60 12.21 3.00
N ALA A 132 -1.82 12.25 1.68
CA ALA A 132 -2.20 13.47 0.98
C ALA A 132 -3.49 14.09 1.53
N LEU A 133 -4.41 13.29 2.10
CA LEU A 133 -5.63 13.79 2.75
C LEU A 133 -5.31 14.77 3.90
N PHE A 134 -4.24 14.52 4.64
CA PHE A 134 -3.83 15.34 5.77
C PHE A 134 -2.86 16.45 5.40
N THR A 135 -1.94 16.20 4.46
CA THR A 135 -0.90 17.17 4.06
C THR A 135 -1.45 18.23 3.11
N SER A 136 -2.14 17.83 2.05
CA SER A 136 -2.64 18.72 0.99
C SER A 136 -4.15 18.61 0.74
N GLY A 137 -4.89 17.99 1.67
CA GLY A 137 -6.34 17.84 1.57
C GLY A 137 -7.07 18.65 2.63
N ILE A 138 -7.57 17.98 3.68
CA ILE A 138 -8.50 18.59 4.66
C ILE A 138 -7.87 19.76 5.41
N ILE A 139 -6.62 19.62 5.91
CA ILE A 139 -5.99 20.66 6.75
C ILE A 139 -5.66 21.87 5.89
N SER A 140 -5.12 21.70 4.69
CA SER A 140 -4.86 22.78 3.74
C SER A 140 -6.15 23.49 3.33
N MET A 141 -7.22 22.75 3.01
CA MET A 141 -8.52 23.31 2.67
C MET A 141 -9.09 24.18 3.79
N VAL A 142 -8.99 23.76 5.04
CA VAL A 142 -9.42 24.55 6.19
C VAL A 142 -8.52 25.80 6.34
N ALA A 143 -7.19 25.64 6.21
CA ALA A 143 -6.25 26.77 6.29
C ALA A 143 -6.51 27.81 5.20
N ASP A 144 -6.71 27.39 3.96
CA ASP A 144 -6.97 28.28 2.82
C ASP A 144 -8.34 28.96 2.93
N THR A 145 -9.35 28.24 3.39
CA THR A 145 -10.66 28.83 3.69
C THR A 145 -10.55 29.87 4.79
N CYS A 146 -9.85 29.58 5.89
CA CYS A 146 -9.62 30.56 6.97
C CYS A 146 -8.82 31.78 6.47
N ARG A 147 -7.83 31.57 5.59
CA ARG A 147 -7.05 32.66 4.97
C ARG A 147 -7.93 33.58 4.13
N ILE A 148 -8.78 33.01 3.25
CA ILE A 148 -9.73 33.80 2.44
C ILE A 148 -10.67 34.61 3.36
N LEU A 149 -11.30 33.96 4.35
CA LEU A 149 -12.21 34.63 5.27
C LEU A 149 -11.54 35.74 6.08
N SER A 150 -10.31 35.50 6.55
CA SER A 150 -9.54 36.48 7.31
C SER A 150 -9.14 37.69 6.46
N ILE A 151 -8.70 37.46 5.21
CA ILE A 151 -8.40 38.55 4.27
C ILE A 151 -9.68 39.35 3.95
N MET A 152 -10.78 38.65 3.67
CA MET A 152 -12.08 39.31 3.42
C MET A 152 -12.55 40.17 4.61
N ALA A 153 -12.38 39.66 5.84
CA ALA A 153 -12.69 40.42 7.05
C ALA A 153 -11.82 41.68 7.18
N VAL A 154 -10.53 41.58 6.90
CA VAL A 154 -9.62 42.76 6.93
C VAL A 154 -10.00 43.79 5.86
N ILE A 155 -10.29 43.32 4.63
CA ILE A 155 -10.74 44.22 3.55
C ILE A 155 -12.07 44.88 3.92
N ALA A 156 -13.05 44.15 4.45
CA ALA A 156 -14.35 44.69 4.85
C ALA A 156 -14.23 45.75 5.97
N ALA A 157 -13.31 45.52 6.92
CA ALA A 157 -13.03 46.46 7.99
C ALA A 157 -12.35 47.76 7.49
N LYS A 158 -11.57 47.66 6.39
CA LYS A 158 -10.84 48.83 5.82
C LYS A 158 -11.65 49.53 4.73
N ASN A 159 -12.38 48.78 3.92
CA ASN A 159 -13.14 49.28 2.79
C ASN A 159 -14.36 48.38 2.49
N PRO A 160 -15.54 48.68 3.01
CA PRO A 160 -16.73 47.85 2.84
C PRO A 160 -17.23 47.83 1.38
N GLY A 161 -17.04 48.87 0.60
CA GLY A 161 -17.42 48.92 -0.80
C GLY A 161 -16.61 47.91 -1.64
N LEU A 162 -15.33 47.84 -1.38
CA LEU A 162 -14.46 46.86 -2.06
C LEU A 162 -14.75 45.42 -1.62
N ALA A 163 -15.05 45.22 -0.33
CA ALA A 163 -15.48 43.91 0.15
C ALA A 163 -16.72 43.41 -0.60
N LEU A 164 -17.66 44.32 -0.93
CA LEU A 164 -18.86 44.00 -1.70
C LEU A 164 -18.52 43.58 -3.14
N ILE A 165 -17.60 44.30 -3.81
CA ILE A 165 -17.12 43.94 -5.15
C ILE A 165 -16.46 42.55 -5.13
N LEU A 166 -15.56 42.30 -4.17
CA LEU A 166 -14.93 41.01 -4.03
C LEU A 166 -15.92 39.89 -3.73
N LEU A 167 -16.92 40.14 -2.88
CA LEU A 167 -17.98 39.18 -2.58
C LEU A 167 -18.78 38.78 -3.85
N LEU A 168 -18.87 39.67 -4.82
CA LEU A 168 -19.52 39.39 -6.11
C LEU A 168 -18.58 38.70 -7.10
N VAL A 169 -17.31 39.11 -7.14
CA VAL A 169 -16.31 38.56 -8.10
C VAL A 169 -15.83 37.18 -7.70
N LEU A 170 -15.61 36.93 -6.40
CA LEU A 170 -15.08 35.66 -5.90
C LEU A 170 -15.95 34.42 -6.26
N PRO A 171 -17.27 34.43 -6.13
CA PRO A 171 -18.12 33.32 -6.55
C PRO A 171 -18.03 33.08 -8.07
N LEU A 172 -18.00 34.14 -8.87
CA LEU A 172 -17.85 34.04 -10.33
C LEU A 172 -16.52 33.38 -10.69
N PHE A 173 -15.43 33.81 -10.04
CA PHE A 173 -14.12 33.22 -10.19
C PHE A 173 -14.08 31.76 -9.72
N ALA A 174 -14.69 31.45 -8.59
CA ALA A 174 -14.77 30.07 -8.07
C ALA A 174 -15.53 29.15 -9.03
N VAL A 175 -16.63 29.62 -9.65
CA VAL A 175 -17.36 28.86 -10.67
C VAL A 175 -16.52 28.63 -11.93
N PHE A 176 -15.80 29.66 -12.39
CA PHE A 176 -14.87 29.54 -13.53
C PHE A 176 -13.77 28.52 -13.21
N THR A 177 -13.06 28.67 -12.11
CA THR A 177 -12.01 27.77 -11.63
C THR A 177 -12.53 26.32 -11.56
N ARG A 178 -13.69 26.11 -10.93
CA ARG A 178 -14.30 24.78 -10.82
C ARG A 178 -14.64 24.17 -12.19
N ARG A 179 -15.05 24.97 -13.17
CA ARG A 179 -15.35 24.50 -14.53
C ARG A 179 -14.07 24.05 -15.27
N VAL A 180 -13.02 24.85 -15.18
CA VAL A 180 -11.72 24.53 -15.81
C VAL A 180 -11.11 23.29 -15.16
N GLN A 181 -11.05 23.26 -13.83
CA GLN A 181 -10.48 22.14 -13.07
C GLN A 181 -11.22 20.82 -13.32
N ARG A 182 -12.55 20.81 -13.48
CA ARG A 182 -13.28 19.59 -13.86
C ARG A 182 -12.86 19.05 -15.22
N ARG A 183 -12.63 19.91 -16.21
CA ARG A 183 -12.16 19.51 -17.54
C ARG A 183 -10.70 19.03 -17.49
N MET A 184 -9.87 19.72 -16.75
CA MET A 184 -8.48 19.33 -16.52
C MET A 184 -8.39 17.97 -15.81
N LEU A 185 -9.22 17.74 -14.79
CA LEU A 185 -9.29 16.43 -14.11
C LEU A 185 -9.66 15.30 -15.07
N ALA A 186 -10.65 15.51 -15.95
CA ALA A 186 -11.02 14.50 -16.94
C ALA A 186 -9.84 14.16 -17.86
N ALA A 187 -9.14 15.19 -18.35
CA ALA A 187 -7.94 15.01 -19.19
C ALA A 187 -6.79 14.30 -18.42
N GLN A 188 -6.58 14.63 -17.15
CA GLN A 188 -5.59 13.94 -16.31
C GLN A 188 -5.94 12.46 -16.07
N LEU A 189 -7.22 12.13 -15.88
CA LEU A 189 -7.66 10.74 -15.74
C LEU A 189 -7.44 9.95 -17.01
N ASP A 190 -7.71 10.55 -18.18
CA ASP A 190 -7.43 9.93 -19.47
C ASP A 190 -5.92 9.71 -19.66
N ASN A 191 -5.10 10.69 -19.29
CA ASN A 191 -3.64 10.56 -19.32
C ASN A 191 -3.16 9.42 -18.40
N ARG A 192 -3.65 9.33 -17.16
CA ARG A 192 -3.31 8.23 -16.24
C ARG A 192 -3.69 6.86 -16.81
N ARG A 193 -4.86 6.75 -17.46
CA ARG A 193 -5.28 5.49 -18.12
C ARG A 193 -4.34 5.12 -19.27
N ALA A 194 -3.96 6.09 -20.08
CA ALA A 194 -3.05 5.88 -21.20
C ALA A 194 -1.65 5.48 -20.72
N VAL A 195 -1.09 6.16 -19.70
CA VAL A 195 0.19 5.80 -19.07
C VAL A 195 0.14 4.41 -18.45
N ALA A 196 -0.96 4.05 -17.78
CA ALA A 196 -1.14 2.72 -17.22
C ALA A 196 -1.17 1.64 -18.31
N ALA A 197 -1.82 1.91 -19.46
CA ALA A 197 -1.84 1.00 -20.61
C ALA A 197 -0.43 0.79 -21.18
N VAL A 198 0.37 1.85 -21.34
CA VAL A 198 1.78 1.78 -21.77
C VAL A 198 2.61 0.97 -20.76
N SER A 199 2.49 1.29 -19.46
CA SER A 199 3.25 0.62 -18.40
C SER A 199 2.90 -0.87 -18.28
N GLY A 200 1.65 -1.25 -18.52
CA GLY A 200 1.24 -2.67 -18.52
C GLY A 200 1.76 -3.45 -19.72
N GLN A 201 1.97 -2.79 -20.86
CA GLN A 201 2.40 -3.46 -22.09
C GLN A 201 3.88 -3.85 -22.09
N VAL A 202 4.73 -3.12 -21.35
CA VAL A 202 6.18 -3.42 -21.27
C VAL A 202 6.44 -4.77 -20.60
N PRO A 203 5.93 -5.08 -19.39
CA PRO A 203 6.10 -6.40 -18.77
C PRO A 203 5.49 -7.53 -19.60
N GLU A 204 4.31 -7.30 -20.24
CA GLU A 204 3.68 -8.26 -21.14
C GLU A 204 4.60 -8.60 -22.34
N THR A 205 5.21 -7.57 -22.94
CA THR A 205 6.15 -7.76 -24.07
C THR A 205 7.40 -8.52 -23.63
N LEU A 206 7.98 -8.17 -22.48
CA LEU A 206 9.17 -8.84 -21.94
C LEU A 206 8.88 -10.31 -21.58
N HIS A 207 7.74 -10.58 -20.98
CA HIS A 207 7.31 -11.94 -20.65
C HIS A 207 7.16 -12.81 -21.91
N ASN A 208 6.61 -12.24 -22.98
CA ASN A 208 6.34 -12.94 -24.24
C ASN A 208 7.45 -12.76 -25.29
N ILE A 209 8.61 -12.20 -24.95
CA ILE A 209 9.64 -11.82 -25.93
C ILE A 209 10.12 -12.99 -26.81
N ARG A 210 10.22 -14.19 -26.24
CA ARG A 210 10.58 -15.39 -27.00
C ARG A 210 9.55 -15.73 -28.06
N THR A 211 8.26 -15.66 -27.73
CA THR A 211 7.15 -15.92 -28.65
C THR A 211 7.10 -14.87 -29.75
N ILE A 212 7.23 -13.58 -29.38
CA ILE A 212 7.23 -12.45 -30.33
C ILE A 212 8.34 -12.64 -31.36
N ARG A 213 9.56 -12.96 -30.91
CA ARG A 213 10.70 -13.19 -31.81
C ARG A 213 10.57 -14.47 -32.64
N ALA A 214 10.07 -15.55 -32.04
CA ALA A 214 9.86 -16.80 -32.75
C ALA A 214 8.84 -16.68 -33.90
N LEU A 215 7.87 -15.78 -33.75
CA LEU A 215 6.81 -15.55 -34.73
C LEU A 215 7.06 -14.33 -35.64
N GLY A 216 8.15 -13.56 -35.45
CA GLY A 216 8.47 -12.36 -36.22
C GLY A 216 7.44 -11.23 -36.06
N MET A 217 6.86 -11.09 -34.82
CA MET A 217 5.76 -10.16 -34.55
C MET A 217 6.23 -8.84 -33.92
N GLU A 218 7.51 -8.46 -34.07
CA GLU A 218 8.07 -7.22 -33.53
C GLU A 218 7.33 -5.99 -34.01
N GLN A 219 7.05 -5.87 -35.32
CA GLN A 219 6.34 -4.74 -35.90
C GLN A 219 4.88 -4.63 -35.42
N TYR A 220 4.25 -5.77 -35.09
CA TYR A 220 2.91 -5.75 -34.49
C TYR A 220 2.95 -5.14 -33.09
N MET A 221 3.95 -5.53 -32.29
CA MET A 221 4.12 -5.01 -30.95
C MET A 221 4.48 -3.52 -30.95
N GLU A 222 5.37 -3.09 -31.85
CA GLU A 222 5.73 -1.68 -32.04
C GLU A 222 4.49 -0.83 -32.36
N ARG A 223 3.70 -1.22 -33.35
CA ARG A 223 2.46 -0.50 -33.71
C ARG A 223 1.42 -0.48 -32.60
N ARG A 224 1.37 -1.53 -31.77
CA ARG A 224 0.49 -1.59 -30.59
C ARG A 224 0.96 -0.60 -29.52
N TYR A 225 2.27 -0.53 -29.30
CA TYR A 225 2.89 0.39 -28.35
C TYR A 225 2.72 1.85 -28.78
N ASP A 226 2.97 2.17 -30.05
CA ASP A 226 2.81 3.51 -30.62
C ASP A 226 1.38 4.04 -30.47
N ARG A 227 0.37 3.18 -30.63
CA ARG A 227 -1.03 3.58 -30.40
C ARG A 227 -1.28 3.99 -28.96
N CYS A 228 -0.70 3.27 -28.00
CA CYS A 228 -0.83 3.60 -26.57
C CYS A 228 -0.09 4.91 -26.24
N ILE A 229 1.12 5.11 -26.77
CA ILE A 229 1.89 6.35 -26.63
C ILE A 229 1.12 7.53 -27.23
N GLY A 230 0.61 7.37 -28.46
CA GLY A 230 -0.18 8.41 -29.12
C GLY A 230 -1.44 8.83 -28.35
N ALA A 231 -2.14 7.87 -27.74
CA ALA A 231 -3.27 8.16 -26.86
C ALA A 231 -2.85 8.93 -25.61
N GLY A 232 -1.69 8.57 -25.01
CA GLY A 232 -1.10 9.28 -23.86
C GLY A 232 -0.71 10.70 -24.22
N TYR A 233 -0.04 10.89 -25.35
CA TYR A 233 0.35 12.22 -25.84
C TYR A 233 -0.86 13.14 -26.03
N ALA A 234 -1.90 12.66 -26.72
CA ALA A 234 -3.12 13.43 -26.95
C ALA A 234 -3.87 13.79 -25.65
N ALA A 235 -3.82 12.93 -24.64
CA ALA A 235 -4.40 13.22 -23.32
C ALA A 235 -3.56 14.26 -22.55
N MET A 236 -2.24 14.16 -22.63
CA MET A 236 -1.30 15.10 -22.01
C MET A 236 -1.40 16.50 -22.65
N GLU A 237 -1.50 16.58 -24.00
CA GLU A 237 -1.69 17.82 -24.73
C GLU A 237 -2.96 18.56 -24.27
N ARG A 238 -4.06 17.83 -24.07
CA ARG A 238 -5.30 18.42 -23.53
C ARG A 238 -5.12 18.95 -22.12
N THR A 239 -4.38 18.25 -21.25
CA THR A 239 -4.09 18.72 -19.90
C THR A 239 -3.28 20.00 -19.93
N ASN A 240 -2.19 20.02 -20.70
CA ASN A 240 -1.32 21.17 -20.87
C ASN A 240 -2.06 22.38 -21.46
N PHE A 241 -3.01 22.17 -22.36
CA PHE A 241 -3.84 23.26 -22.90
C PHE A 241 -4.67 23.93 -21.80
N TYR A 242 -5.31 23.17 -20.91
CA TYR A 242 -6.08 23.74 -19.81
C TYR A 242 -5.19 24.48 -18.82
N ASP A 243 -4.00 23.96 -18.49
CA ASP A 243 -3.02 24.63 -17.64
C ASP A 243 -2.54 25.94 -18.28
N ALA A 244 -2.20 25.92 -19.57
CA ALA A 244 -1.71 27.08 -20.31
C ALA A 244 -2.76 28.20 -20.41
N VAL A 245 -4.05 27.87 -20.44
CA VAL A 245 -5.13 28.85 -20.51
C VAL A 245 -5.52 29.36 -19.13
N TYR A 246 -5.47 28.50 -18.11
CA TYR A 246 -5.95 28.82 -16.78
C TYR A 246 -5.14 29.97 -16.12
N SER A 247 -3.82 29.86 -16.07
CA SER A 247 -2.95 30.82 -15.39
C SER A 247 -3.05 32.25 -15.95
N PRO A 248 -3.00 32.49 -17.28
CA PRO A 248 -3.20 33.83 -17.83
C PRO A 248 -4.58 34.44 -17.53
N VAL A 249 -5.64 33.62 -17.50
CA VAL A 249 -6.98 34.11 -17.18
C VAL A 249 -7.07 34.56 -15.71
N VAL A 250 -6.45 33.81 -14.80
CA VAL A 250 -6.35 34.20 -13.37
C VAL A 250 -5.60 35.51 -13.23
N LEU A 251 -4.46 35.65 -13.88
CA LEU A 251 -3.67 36.90 -13.89
C LEU A 251 -4.46 38.08 -14.45
N LEU A 252 -5.19 37.88 -15.55
CA LEU A 252 -6.02 38.90 -16.15
C LEU A 252 -7.15 39.34 -15.20
N LEU A 253 -7.83 38.40 -14.57
CA LEU A 253 -8.89 38.69 -13.60
C LEU A 253 -8.34 39.46 -12.40
N ASN A 254 -7.17 39.06 -11.87
CA ASN A 254 -6.50 39.79 -10.81
C ASN A 254 -6.19 41.23 -11.25
N ALA A 255 -5.60 41.41 -12.45
CA ALA A 255 -5.28 42.75 -12.99
C ALA A 255 -6.52 43.61 -13.19
N VAL A 256 -7.65 43.04 -13.66
CA VAL A 256 -8.92 43.75 -13.82
C VAL A 256 -9.46 44.23 -12.45
N VAL A 257 -9.46 43.36 -11.43
CA VAL A 257 -9.93 43.75 -10.08
C VAL A 257 -9.04 44.83 -9.49
N VAL A 258 -7.71 44.68 -9.62
CA VAL A 258 -6.76 45.73 -9.18
C VAL A 258 -6.98 47.04 -9.92
N GLY A 259 -7.17 46.97 -11.25
CA GLY A 259 -7.49 48.17 -12.07
C GLY A 259 -8.77 48.88 -11.65
N ILE A 260 -9.82 48.11 -11.36
CA ILE A 260 -11.11 48.67 -10.82
C ILE A 260 -10.84 49.37 -9.50
N VAL A 261 -10.09 48.77 -8.59
CA VAL A 261 -9.74 49.37 -7.29
C VAL A 261 -8.97 50.69 -7.47
N MET A 262 -7.97 50.69 -8.38
CA MET A 262 -7.21 51.89 -8.68
C MET A 262 -8.09 53.04 -9.26
N LEU A 263 -8.96 52.70 -10.23
CA LEU A 263 -9.86 53.67 -10.84
C LEU A 263 -10.86 54.25 -9.82
N LEU A 264 -11.44 53.39 -8.96
CA LEU A 264 -12.35 53.84 -7.89
C LEU A 264 -11.64 54.69 -6.85
N SER A 265 -10.40 54.36 -6.49
CA SER A 265 -9.59 55.14 -5.54
C SER A 265 -9.16 56.50 -6.11
N ALA A 266 -8.98 56.59 -7.42
CA ALA A 266 -8.62 57.85 -8.13
C ALA A 266 -9.84 58.70 -8.52
N SER A 267 -11.07 58.25 -8.26
CA SER A 267 -12.29 58.94 -8.62
C SER A 267 -12.43 60.20 -7.77
N GLY A 268 -12.65 61.37 -8.40
CA GLY A 268 -12.91 62.64 -7.72
C GLY A 268 -14.34 62.80 -7.21
N ASN A 269 -15.21 61.79 -7.32
CA ASN A 269 -16.61 61.85 -6.89
C ASN A 269 -16.73 61.61 -5.38
N ALA A 270 -17.36 62.53 -4.65
CA ALA A 270 -17.48 62.50 -3.19
C ALA A 270 -18.15 61.19 -2.69
N VAL A 271 -19.17 60.69 -3.34
CA VAL A 271 -19.90 59.47 -2.96
C VAL A 271 -19.02 58.24 -3.19
N VAL A 272 -18.26 58.21 -4.28
CA VAL A 272 -17.30 57.13 -4.58
C VAL A 272 -16.13 57.19 -3.59
N LEU A 273 -15.64 58.37 -3.24
CA LEU A 273 -14.57 58.54 -2.25
C LEU A 273 -15.03 58.14 -0.83
N GLU A 274 -16.28 58.38 -0.46
CA GLU A 274 -16.82 57.94 0.84
C GLU A 274 -16.90 56.40 0.91
N LEU A 275 -17.33 55.74 -0.18
CA LEU A 275 -17.48 54.28 -0.20
C LEU A 275 -16.20 53.53 -0.55
N PHE A 276 -15.36 54.08 -1.41
CA PHE A 276 -14.13 53.43 -1.96
C PHE A 276 -12.86 54.24 -1.72
N GLY A 277 -12.97 55.46 -1.11
CA GLY A 277 -11.80 56.28 -0.81
C GLY A 277 -10.88 55.59 0.18
N MET A 278 -9.63 55.41 -0.23
CA MET A 278 -8.61 54.78 0.57
C MET A 278 -7.36 55.65 0.60
N SER A 279 -6.64 55.56 1.71
CA SER A 279 -5.26 56.10 1.72
C SER A 279 -4.40 55.31 0.73
N VAL A 280 -3.29 55.93 0.31
CA VAL A 280 -2.33 55.30 -0.60
C VAL A 280 -1.81 53.98 -0.03
N GLY A 281 -1.49 53.95 1.25
CA GLY A 281 -1.04 52.73 1.93
C GLY A 281 -2.13 51.65 2.01
N THR A 282 -3.39 52.06 2.33
CA THR A 282 -4.50 51.11 2.33
C THR A 282 -4.73 50.52 0.93
N SER A 283 -4.63 51.30 -0.13
CA SER A 283 -4.73 50.81 -1.51
C SER A 283 -3.67 49.74 -1.84
N VAL A 284 -2.41 49.96 -1.44
CA VAL A 284 -1.34 48.99 -1.62
C VAL A 284 -1.59 47.71 -0.82
N ALA A 285 -2.03 47.81 0.42
CA ALA A 285 -2.38 46.63 1.23
C ALA A 285 -3.50 45.82 0.60
N VAL A 286 -4.57 46.49 0.13
CA VAL A 286 -5.70 45.85 -0.52
C VAL A 286 -5.31 45.13 -1.82
N ILE A 287 -4.51 45.75 -2.64
CA ILE A 287 -3.96 45.12 -3.87
C ILE A 287 -3.19 43.84 -3.51
N ASN A 288 -2.38 43.91 -2.46
CA ASN A 288 -1.61 42.76 -1.99
C ASN A 288 -2.54 41.64 -1.47
N TYR A 289 -3.58 41.99 -0.72
CA TYR A 289 -4.57 41.02 -0.24
C TYR A 289 -5.39 40.39 -1.36
N ILE A 290 -5.80 41.18 -2.37
CA ILE A 290 -6.48 40.65 -3.56
C ILE A 290 -5.64 39.60 -4.24
N SER A 291 -4.36 39.91 -4.51
CA SER A 291 -3.42 38.96 -5.14
C SER A 291 -3.24 37.68 -4.31
N ARG A 292 -3.28 37.80 -2.97
CA ARG A 292 -3.15 36.65 -2.05
C ARG A 292 -4.43 35.79 -1.92
N ILE A 293 -5.61 36.24 -2.36
CA ILE A 293 -6.86 35.47 -2.33
C ILE A 293 -6.93 34.47 -3.47
N PHE A 294 -6.35 34.79 -4.64
CA PHE A 294 -6.51 33.95 -5.82
C PHE A 294 -5.81 32.59 -5.68
N ALA A 295 -4.60 32.53 -5.08
CA ALA A 295 -3.89 31.27 -4.88
C ALA A 295 -4.66 30.26 -4.00
N PRO A 296 -5.21 30.62 -2.82
CA PRO A 296 -6.08 29.73 -2.05
C PRO A 296 -7.34 29.23 -2.78
N ILE A 297 -7.95 30.05 -3.66
CA ILE A 297 -9.11 29.60 -4.43
C ILE A 297 -8.70 28.57 -5.50
N GLU A 298 -7.52 28.71 -6.05
CA GLU A 298 -6.93 27.74 -6.98
C GLU A 298 -6.63 26.43 -6.27
N SER A 299 -5.98 26.46 -5.09
CA SER A 299 -5.64 25.26 -4.33
C SER A 299 -6.87 24.47 -3.85
N LEU A 300 -7.96 25.17 -3.42
CA LEU A 300 -9.20 24.52 -2.97
C LEU A 300 -9.76 23.50 -3.98
N GLY A 301 -9.64 23.78 -5.27
CA GLY A 301 -10.11 22.85 -6.30
C GLY A 301 -9.27 21.58 -6.38
N MET A 302 -7.94 21.68 -6.24
CA MET A 302 -7.03 20.54 -6.20
C MET A 302 -7.17 19.75 -4.91
N GLU A 303 -7.39 20.44 -3.80
CA GLU A 303 -7.62 19.84 -2.48
C GLU A 303 -8.88 18.97 -2.45
N ILE A 304 -9.98 19.42 -3.05
CA ILE A 304 -11.21 18.64 -3.22
C ILE A 304 -10.91 17.35 -4.00
N GLN A 305 -10.10 17.43 -5.06
CA GLN A 305 -9.71 16.25 -5.84
C GLN A 305 -8.83 15.30 -5.02
N THR A 306 -7.88 15.81 -4.25
CA THR A 306 -7.05 15.04 -3.33
C THR A 306 -7.91 14.31 -2.32
N ILE A 307 -8.88 15.00 -1.72
CA ILE A 307 -9.84 14.40 -0.77
C ILE A 307 -10.66 13.29 -1.44
N GLN A 308 -11.14 13.48 -2.66
CA GLN A 308 -11.90 12.45 -3.38
C GLN A 308 -11.04 11.22 -3.70
N SER A 309 -9.79 11.41 -4.14
CA SER A 309 -8.83 10.32 -4.38
C SER A 309 -8.51 9.55 -3.11
N ALA A 310 -8.25 10.27 -2.01
CA ALA A 310 -7.98 9.69 -0.71
C ALA A 310 -9.18 8.90 -0.16
N MET A 311 -10.40 9.40 -0.32
CA MET A 311 -11.61 8.67 0.08
C MET A 311 -11.80 7.35 -0.70
N ALA A 312 -11.37 7.30 -1.97
CA ALA A 312 -11.33 6.04 -2.71
C ALA A 312 -10.28 5.07 -2.15
N GLY A 313 -9.09 5.56 -1.80
CA GLY A 313 -8.07 4.78 -1.09
C GLY A 313 -8.55 4.25 0.26
N VAL A 314 -9.16 5.12 1.07
CA VAL A 314 -9.78 4.75 2.35
C VAL A 314 -10.76 3.59 2.18
N LYS A 315 -11.65 3.65 1.19
CA LYS A 315 -12.62 2.56 0.94
C LYS A 315 -11.94 1.23 0.60
N ARG A 316 -10.85 1.24 -0.18
CA ARG A 316 -10.11 0.01 -0.52
C ARG A 316 -9.37 -0.55 0.69
N ILE A 317 -8.77 0.31 1.51
CA ILE A 317 -8.10 -0.10 2.76
C ILE A 317 -9.15 -0.61 3.76
N ASP A 318 -10.29 0.06 3.91
CA ASP A 318 -11.38 -0.40 4.79
C ASP A 318 -11.90 -1.78 4.36
N ALA A 319 -12.07 -2.01 3.06
CA ALA A 319 -12.46 -3.31 2.53
C ALA A 319 -11.41 -4.40 2.84
N PHE A 320 -10.12 -4.05 2.82
CA PHE A 320 -9.04 -4.96 3.21
C PHE A 320 -9.06 -5.24 4.73
N LEU A 321 -9.18 -4.21 5.56
CA LEU A 321 -9.24 -4.36 7.02
C LEU A 321 -10.50 -5.09 7.50
N ALA A 322 -11.60 -5.00 6.74
CA ALA A 322 -12.87 -5.67 7.05
C ALA A 322 -12.87 -7.18 6.73
N GLN A 323 -11.86 -7.69 6.02
CA GLN A 323 -11.78 -9.11 5.70
C GLN A 323 -11.75 -9.97 6.98
N PRO A 324 -12.39 -11.15 6.96
CA PRO A 324 -12.39 -12.03 8.12
C PRO A 324 -10.97 -12.49 8.45
N GLU A 325 -10.65 -12.51 9.73
CA GLU A 325 -9.40 -13.08 10.24
C GLU A 325 -9.55 -14.58 10.43
N ARG A 326 -8.43 -15.30 10.38
CA ARG A 326 -8.44 -16.71 10.71
C ARG A 326 -8.81 -16.86 12.20
N GLU A 327 -9.65 -17.81 12.48
CA GLU A 327 -9.98 -18.18 13.85
C GLU A 327 -8.74 -18.87 14.46
N ILE A 328 -8.14 -18.26 15.46
CA ILE A 328 -7.08 -18.88 16.25
C ILE A 328 -7.78 -19.50 17.45
N SER A 329 -7.80 -20.84 17.51
CA SER A 329 -8.36 -21.54 18.67
C SER A 329 -7.67 -21.09 19.95
N ALA A 330 -8.46 -20.70 20.94
CA ALA A 330 -7.95 -20.32 22.25
C ALA A 330 -7.50 -21.55 23.08
N GLN A 331 -7.85 -22.76 22.65
CA GLN A 331 -7.43 -24.00 23.28
C GLN A 331 -6.02 -24.35 22.82
N ARG A 332 -5.05 -24.17 23.73
CA ARG A 332 -3.67 -24.62 23.56
C ARG A 332 -3.65 -26.14 23.63
N THR A 333 -3.88 -26.81 22.53
CA THR A 333 -3.74 -28.25 22.44
C THR A 333 -2.31 -28.56 22.03
N ARG A 334 -1.59 -29.31 22.86
CA ARG A 334 -0.22 -29.73 22.56
C ARG A 334 -0.26 -30.59 21.30
N ALA A 335 0.56 -30.29 20.30
CA ALA A 335 0.63 -31.06 19.06
C ALA A 335 0.89 -32.52 19.40
N ALA A 336 -0.08 -33.38 19.13
CA ALA A 336 0.05 -34.81 19.38
C ALA A 336 0.73 -35.46 18.17
N ARG A 337 1.75 -36.28 18.45
CA ARG A 337 2.21 -37.28 17.46
C ARG A 337 1.15 -38.36 17.44
N GLY A 338 0.65 -38.75 16.28
CA GLY A 338 -0.40 -39.76 16.19
C GLY A 338 -0.91 -39.96 14.76
N ASP A 339 -2.02 -40.67 14.65
CA ASP A 339 -2.66 -40.97 13.38
C ASP A 339 -3.13 -39.70 12.67
N VAL A 340 -3.07 -39.68 11.35
CA VAL A 340 -3.68 -38.65 10.50
C VAL A 340 -5.02 -39.17 10.04
N GLU A 341 -6.10 -38.44 10.29
CA GLU A 341 -7.43 -38.87 10.00
C GLU A 341 -8.24 -37.79 9.26
N LEU A 342 -8.84 -38.15 8.16
CA LEU A 342 -9.88 -37.39 7.49
C LEU A 342 -11.17 -38.19 7.59
N SER A 343 -12.22 -37.64 8.21
CA SER A 343 -13.49 -38.30 8.42
C SER A 343 -14.62 -37.53 7.75
N HIS A 344 -15.25 -38.17 6.75
CA HIS A 344 -16.40 -37.63 6.01
C HIS A 344 -16.19 -36.23 5.46
N VAL A 345 -15.00 -35.97 4.91
CA VAL A 345 -14.56 -34.64 4.46
C VAL A 345 -15.16 -34.29 3.11
N THR A 346 -15.91 -33.20 3.07
CA THR A 346 -16.38 -32.56 1.84
C THR A 346 -15.70 -31.20 1.70
N PHE A 347 -15.19 -30.92 0.50
CA PHE A 347 -14.52 -29.65 0.21
C PHE A 347 -14.57 -29.31 -1.29
N GLY A 348 -14.72 -28.01 -1.62
CA GLY A 348 -14.65 -27.47 -2.97
C GLY A 348 -14.01 -26.08 -3.05
N TYR A 349 -13.56 -25.71 -4.25
CA TYR A 349 -13.14 -24.37 -4.58
C TYR A 349 -14.30 -23.61 -5.24
N GLY A 350 -15.19 -23.00 -4.46
CA GLY A 350 -16.42 -22.39 -4.93
C GLY A 350 -17.59 -23.39 -5.04
N GLU A 351 -18.35 -23.35 -6.13
CA GLU A 351 -19.57 -24.20 -6.27
C GLU A 351 -19.30 -25.68 -6.57
N LYS A 352 -18.08 -26.01 -7.01
CA LYS A 352 -17.71 -27.38 -7.41
C LYS A 352 -16.94 -28.09 -6.31
N HIS A 353 -17.53 -29.19 -5.78
CA HIS A 353 -16.83 -30.06 -4.83
C HIS A 353 -15.70 -30.83 -5.52
N VAL A 354 -14.56 -30.93 -4.82
CA VAL A 354 -13.37 -31.70 -5.23
C VAL A 354 -13.26 -32.97 -4.41
N LEU A 355 -13.61 -32.91 -3.13
CA LEU A 355 -13.75 -34.05 -2.24
C LEU A 355 -15.19 -34.12 -1.77
N ASN A 356 -15.79 -35.33 -1.76
CA ASN A 356 -17.15 -35.56 -1.29
C ASN A 356 -17.15 -36.80 -0.42
N ASP A 357 -17.51 -36.60 0.85
CA ASP A 357 -17.57 -37.68 1.85
C ASP A 357 -16.28 -38.53 1.92
N PHE A 358 -15.13 -37.88 1.75
CA PHE A 358 -13.82 -38.54 1.70
C PHE A 358 -13.36 -38.89 3.12
N SER A 359 -13.03 -40.19 3.31
CA SER A 359 -12.51 -40.69 4.59
C SER A 359 -11.21 -41.45 4.38
N MET A 360 -10.21 -41.18 5.21
CA MET A 360 -8.89 -41.81 5.17
C MET A 360 -8.24 -41.76 6.55
N THR A 361 -7.61 -42.85 6.95
CA THR A 361 -6.77 -42.91 8.16
C THR A 361 -5.37 -43.38 7.78
N VAL A 362 -4.37 -42.69 8.26
CA VAL A 362 -2.94 -43.04 8.17
C VAL A 362 -2.42 -43.22 9.58
N LYS A 363 -1.90 -44.41 9.87
CA LYS A 363 -1.35 -44.72 11.20
C LYS A 363 -0.02 -44.01 11.42
N GLN A 364 0.27 -43.72 12.69
CA GLN A 364 1.57 -43.15 13.05
C GLN A 364 2.72 -44.01 12.52
N GLY A 365 3.67 -43.40 11.79
CA GLY A 365 4.81 -44.08 11.16
C GLY A 365 4.46 -44.80 9.85
N GLU A 366 3.19 -44.79 9.41
CA GLU A 366 2.79 -45.38 8.13
C GLU A 366 3.19 -44.48 6.96
N GLN A 367 3.53 -45.11 5.82
CA GLN A 367 3.76 -44.43 4.56
C GLN A 367 2.62 -44.69 3.61
N VAL A 368 1.97 -43.61 3.15
CA VAL A 368 0.81 -43.67 2.26
C VAL A 368 1.01 -42.80 1.03
N THR A 369 0.77 -43.36 -0.14
CA THR A 369 0.80 -42.62 -1.40
C THR A 369 -0.60 -42.42 -1.94
N LEU A 370 -0.97 -41.16 -2.16
CA LEU A 370 -2.22 -40.76 -2.80
C LEU A 370 -2.10 -40.90 -4.32
N ILE A 371 -2.92 -41.78 -4.89
CA ILE A 371 -2.99 -41.99 -6.33
C ILE A 371 -4.32 -41.50 -6.90
N GLY A 372 -4.36 -41.16 -8.17
CA GLY A 372 -5.56 -40.67 -8.86
C GLY A 372 -5.21 -39.76 -10.02
N ARG A 373 -6.17 -39.51 -10.90
CA ARG A 373 -6.00 -38.63 -12.07
C ARG A 373 -5.65 -37.20 -11.64
N THR A 374 -5.06 -36.45 -12.56
CA THR A 374 -4.85 -35.00 -12.35
C THR A 374 -6.21 -34.33 -12.10
N GLY A 375 -6.29 -33.50 -11.06
CA GLY A 375 -7.55 -32.86 -10.64
C GLY A 375 -8.42 -33.69 -9.67
N ALA A 376 -8.05 -34.93 -9.30
CA ALA A 376 -8.82 -35.77 -8.37
C ALA A 376 -8.82 -35.25 -6.91
N GLY A 377 -8.05 -34.22 -6.57
CA GLY A 377 -8.05 -33.65 -5.21
C GLY A 377 -6.85 -34.06 -4.35
N LYS A 378 -5.81 -34.67 -4.90
CA LYS A 378 -4.60 -35.07 -4.16
C LYS A 378 -3.95 -33.90 -3.41
N SER A 379 -3.62 -32.84 -4.11
CA SER A 379 -3.06 -31.60 -3.49
C SER A 379 -4.06 -30.87 -2.60
N THR A 380 -5.38 -31.11 -2.79
CA THR A 380 -6.43 -30.59 -1.90
C THR A 380 -6.37 -31.25 -0.52
N VAL A 381 -6.13 -32.56 -0.47
CA VAL A 381 -5.90 -33.26 0.81
C VAL A 381 -4.71 -32.64 1.57
N PHE A 382 -3.60 -32.33 0.87
CA PHE A 382 -2.45 -31.67 1.49
C PHE A 382 -2.79 -30.28 2.03
N LYS A 383 -3.53 -29.48 1.26
CA LYS A 383 -3.96 -28.14 1.69
C LYS A 383 -4.87 -28.19 2.92
N LEU A 384 -5.74 -29.19 3.03
CA LEU A 384 -6.58 -29.42 4.21
C LEU A 384 -5.75 -29.85 5.42
N LEU A 385 -4.79 -30.78 5.25
CA LEU A 385 -3.88 -31.23 6.31
C LEU A 385 -2.95 -30.13 6.79
N LEU A 386 -2.50 -29.22 5.91
CA LEU A 386 -1.73 -28.04 6.27
C LEU A 386 -2.58 -26.94 6.95
N GLY A 387 -3.91 -27.11 7.02
CA GLY A 387 -4.82 -26.13 7.57
C GLY A 387 -4.91 -24.83 6.76
N LEU A 388 -4.55 -24.85 5.47
CA LEU A 388 -4.67 -23.71 4.56
C LEU A 388 -6.12 -23.41 4.21
N TYR A 389 -6.96 -24.45 4.21
CA TYR A 389 -8.39 -24.37 3.94
C TYR A 389 -9.15 -25.17 5.01
N PRO A 390 -10.26 -24.66 5.54
CA PRO A 390 -11.16 -25.43 6.36
C PRO A 390 -12.00 -26.39 5.49
N ALA A 391 -12.31 -27.58 5.99
CA ALA A 391 -13.28 -28.46 5.36
C ALA A 391 -14.70 -27.84 5.46
N GLU A 392 -15.54 -28.06 4.46
CA GLU A 392 -16.96 -27.62 4.47
C GLU A 392 -17.79 -28.51 5.42
N SER A 393 -17.48 -29.81 5.42
CA SER A 393 -18.04 -30.76 6.37
C SER A 393 -17.01 -31.86 6.67
N GLY A 394 -17.22 -32.59 7.75
CA GLY A 394 -16.29 -33.59 8.24
C GLY A 394 -15.17 -33.01 9.11
N THR A 395 -14.19 -33.82 9.45
CA THR A 395 -13.09 -33.45 10.33
C THR A 395 -11.75 -33.89 9.77
N VAL A 396 -10.72 -33.08 10.01
CA VAL A 396 -9.31 -33.37 9.67
C VAL A 396 -8.50 -33.25 10.94
N THR A 397 -7.89 -34.34 11.38
CA THR A 397 -7.16 -34.41 12.66
C THR A 397 -5.77 -35.00 12.50
N ILE A 398 -4.84 -34.60 13.37
CA ILE A 398 -3.50 -35.20 13.54
C ILE A 398 -3.36 -35.53 15.02
N GLY A 399 -3.16 -36.84 15.34
CA GLY A 399 -3.11 -37.30 16.73
C GLY A 399 -4.39 -36.98 17.51
N GLY A 400 -5.56 -36.99 16.87
CA GLY A 400 -6.85 -36.65 17.45
C GLY A 400 -7.11 -35.14 17.63
N VAL A 401 -6.15 -34.27 17.29
CA VAL A 401 -6.29 -32.82 17.35
C VAL A 401 -6.74 -32.28 16.00
N PRO A 402 -7.85 -31.51 15.90
CA PRO A 402 -8.24 -30.85 14.66
C PRO A 402 -7.13 -29.94 14.15
N VAL A 403 -6.84 -30.01 12.85
CA VAL A 403 -5.76 -29.23 12.24
C VAL A 403 -5.96 -27.70 12.40
N ALA A 404 -7.21 -27.26 12.48
CA ALA A 404 -7.56 -25.87 12.73
C ALA A 404 -7.14 -25.39 14.15
N ASP A 405 -7.03 -26.31 15.12
CA ASP A 405 -6.68 -26.01 16.51
C ASP A 405 -5.17 -26.10 16.79
N ILE A 406 -4.37 -26.57 15.80
CA ILE A 406 -2.91 -26.60 15.91
C ILE A 406 -2.37 -25.17 15.82
N THR A 407 -1.69 -24.72 16.85
CA THR A 407 -1.10 -23.37 16.87
C THR A 407 0.02 -23.24 15.85
N ASP A 408 0.25 -22.02 15.33
CA ASP A 408 1.34 -21.75 14.38
C ASP A 408 2.72 -22.15 14.93
N ARG A 409 2.90 -22.00 16.23
CA ARG A 409 4.15 -22.36 16.91
C ARG A 409 4.41 -23.87 16.89
N GLU A 410 3.36 -24.67 16.95
CA GLU A 410 3.46 -26.14 17.00
C GLU A 410 3.33 -26.78 15.63
N ARG A 411 2.84 -26.04 14.64
CA ARG A 411 2.53 -26.55 13.30
C ARG A 411 3.75 -27.20 12.64
N ARG A 412 4.91 -26.57 12.68
CA ARG A 412 6.13 -27.09 12.05
C ARG A 412 6.67 -28.39 12.68
N THR A 413 6.42 -28.61 13.98
CA THR A 413 6.78 -29.86 14.67
C THR A 413 5.72 -30.94 14.48
N CYS A 414 4.50 -30.56 14.08
CA CYS A 414 3.41 -31.47 13.84
C CYS A 414 3.42 -31.97 12.39
N ILE A 415 3.48 -31.04 11.43
CA ILE A 415 3.38 -31.35 10.00
C ILE A 415 4.28 -30.41 9.18
N SER A 416 4.93 -30.95 8.18
CA SER A 416 5.70 -30.19 7.19
C SER A 416 5.46 -30.71 5.79
N CYS A 417 5.73 -29.87 4.79
CA CYS A 417 5.54 -30.23 3.38
C CYS A 417 6.81 -29.93 2.60
N VAL A 418 7.20 -30.86 1.74
CA VAL A 418 8.16 -30.65 0.67
C VAL A 418 7.37 -30.36 -0.59
N GLU A 419 7.43 -29.12 -1.06
CA GLU A 419 6.64 -28.64 -2.20
C GLU A 419 7.35 -28.94 -3.53
N GLN A 420 6.57 -29.04 -4.60
CA GLN A 420 7.08 -29.24 -5.97
C GLN A 420 8.03 -28.12 -6.40
N HIS A 421 7.75 -26.89 -6.02
CA HIS A 421 8.58 -25.72 -6.31
C HIS A 421 9.08 -25.08 -5.02
N PHE A 422 10.39 -24.89 -4.93
CA PHE A 422 10.98 -24.22 -3.76
C PHE A 422 10.66 -22.73 -3.75
N ALA A 423 9.86 -22.30 -2.79
CA ALA A 423 9.62 -20.88 -2.55
C ALA A 423 10.77 -20.26 -1.74
N ARG A 424 11.55 -19.36 -2.36
CA ARG A 424 12.63 -18.64 -1.68
C ARG A 424 12.05 -17.52 -0.80
N VAL A 425 12.70 -17.29 0.34
CA VAL A 425 12.46 -16.13 1.21
C VAL A 425 13.67 -15.19 1.14
N PRO A 426 13.50 -13.87 1.33
CA PRO A 426 14.62 -12.96 1.49
C PRO A 426 15.48 -13.34 2.70
N GLY A 427 16.82 -13.31 2.56
CA GLY A 427 17.75 -13.62 3.64
C GLY A 427 18.90 -14.54 3.19
N THR A 428 19.54 -15.19 4.16
CA THR A 428 20.67 -16.10 3.96
C THR A 428 20.21 -17.53 3.62
N VAL A 429 21.14 -18.42 3.31
CA VAL A 429 20.85 -19.85 3.12
C VAL A 429 20.31 -20.45 4.43
N LEU A 430 20.80 -20.02 5.59
CA LEU A 430 20.25 -20.42 6.89
C LEU A 430 18.78 -20.03 7.01
N ASP A 431 18.42 -18.83 6.57
CA ASP A 431 17.03 -18.35 6.60
C ASP A 431 16.12 -19.17 5.68
N GLN A 432 16.64 -19.76 4.59
CA GLN A 432 15.85 -20.67 3.75
C GLN A 432 15.41 -21.92 4.52
N ILE A 433 16.20 -22.40 5.46
CA ILE A 433 15.91 -23.60 6.26
C ILE A 433 15.06 -23.24 7.49
N THR A 434 15.49 -22.21 8.23
CA THR A 434 14.85 -21.83 9.50
C THR A 434 13.55 -21.05 9.31
N LEU A 435 13.42 -20.26 8.23
CA LEU A 435 12.36 -19.27 7.99
C LEU A 435 12.25 -18.23 9.13
N GLY A 436 13.37 -17.96 9.82
CA GLY A 436 13.39 -17.05 10.97
C GLY A 436 12.71 -17.61 12.24
N ASP A 437 12.39 -18.91 12.28
CA ASP A 437 11.78 -19.55 13.45
C ASP A 437 12.80 -19.67 14.60
N PRO A 438 12.60 -18.98 15.74
CA PRO A 438 13.54 -19.01 16.86
C PRO A 438 13.65 -20.38 17.53
N GLN A 439 12.74 -21.33 17.25
CA GLN A 439 12.80 -22.70 17.78
C GLN A 439 13.76 -23.58 16.98
N ILE A 440 14.09 -23.21 15.75
CA ILE A 440 15.03 -23.95 14.90
C ILE A 440 16.42 -23.33 15.04
N THR A 441 17.24 -23.97 15.83
CA THR A 441 18.62 -23.53 16.04
C THR A 441 19.47 -23.80 14.78
N THR A 442 20.59 -23.07 14.64
CA THR A 442 21.57 -23.31 13.57
C THR A 442 22.05 -24.75 13.55
N LYS A 443 22.16 -25.40 14.73
CA LYS A 443 22.54 -26.81 14.82
C LYS A 443 21.49 -27.74 14.20
N MET A 444 20.20 -27.46 14.45
CA MET A 444 19.09 -28.23 13.82
C MET A 444 19.06 -28.02 12.31
N ALA A 445 19.25 -26.78 11.85
CA ALA A 445 19.30 -26.47 10.44
C ALA A 445 20.46 -27.19 9.71
N LYS A 446 21.66 -27.19 10.31
CA LYS A 446 22.82 -27.93 9.79
C LYS A 446 22.58 -29.44 9.76
N HIS A 447 22.00 -30.00 10.81
CA HIS A 447 21.64 -31.41 10.85
C HIS A 447 20.63 -31.77 9.75
N ALA A 448 19.62 -30.93 9.53
CA ALA A 448 18.65 -31.13 8.46
C ALA A 448 19.28 -31.03 7.06
N ALA A 449 20.25 -30.14 6.85
CA ALA A 449 21.01 -30.04 5.63
C ALA A 449 21.89 -31.27 5.37
N GLN A 450 22.54 -31.82 6.41
CA GLN A 450 23.29 -33.07 6.35
C GLN A 450 22.37 -34.23 6.00
N LEU A 451 21.22 -34.33 6.65
CA LEU A 451 20.22 -35.38 6.36
C LEU A 451 19.75 -35.29 4.91
N ALA A 452 19.53 -34.10 4.37
CA ALA A 452 19.16 -33.88 2.98
C ALA A 452 20.33 -34.04 1.99
N GLY A 453 21.59 -34.08 2.47
CA GLY A 453 22.78 -34.20 1.63
C GLY A 453 23.14 -32.93 0.85
N ILE A 454 22.75 -31.74 1.37
CA ILE A 454 23.05 -30.42 0.76
C ILE A 454 24.15 -29.66 1.54
N ASP A 455 24.52 -30.12 2.74
CA ASP A 455 25.45 -29.44 3.63
C ASP A 455 26.79 -29.09 2.96
N GLY A 456 27.40 -30.06 2.23
CA GLY A 456 28.65 -29.84 1.50
C GLY A 456 28.57 -28.75 0.42
N ALA A 457 27.44 -28.65 -0.28
CA ALA A 457 27.23 -27.59 -1.26
C ALA A 457 27.04 -26.21 -0.58
N ILE A 458 26.42 -26.17 0.60
CA ILE A 458 26.28 -24.95 1.38
C ILE A 458 27.64 -24.51 1.96
N GLU A 459 28.42 -25.42 2.51
CA GLU A 459 29.74 -25.11 3.08
C GLU A 459 30.76 -24.67 2.03
N ALA A 460 30.58 -25.07 0.76
CA ALA A 460 31.39 -24.61 -0.36
C ALA A 460 31.11 -23.15 -0.77
N LEU A 461 30.04 -22.52 -0.28
CA LEU A 461 29.75 -21.11 -0.55
C LEU A 461 30.70 -20.20 0.25
N PRO A 462 30.97 -18.95 -0.22
CA PRO A 462 31.93 -18.04 0.41
C PRO A 462 31.73 -17.83 1.90
N ASP A 463 30.48 -17.66 2.35
CA ASP A 463 30.12 -17.45 3.76
C ASP A 463 29.28 -18.63 4.30
N GLY A 464 29.30 -19.79 3.62
CA GLY A 464 28.55 -20.97 4.03
C GLY A 464 27.06 -20.69 4.22
N TYR A 465 26.53 -21.03 5.40
CA TYR A 465 25.11 -20.82 5.76
C TYR A 465 24.69 -19.35 5.82
N ASP A 466 25.62 -18.43 6.05
CA ASP A 466 25.35 -17.00 6.16
C ASP A 466 25.39 -16.30 4.78
N THR A 467 25.68 -17.04 3.70
CA THR A 467 25.68 -16.50 2.33
C THR A 467 24.29 -15.99 1.96
N PRO A 468 24.14 -14.73 1.49
CA PRO A 468 22.87 -14.19 0.99
C PRO A 468 22.33 -15.03 -0.17
N CYS A 469 21.11 -15.51 -0.04
CA CYS A 469 20.50 -16.44 -0.99
C CYS A 469 20.02 -15.71 -2.27
N SER A 470 20.53 -16.13 -3.45
CA SER A 470 20.19 -15.54 -4.74
C SER A 470 19.69 -16.59 -5.75
N GLU A 471 19.04 -16.11 -6.81
CA GLU A 471 18.62 -16.95 -7.94
C GLU A 471 19.85 -17.43 -8.71
N GLY A 472 19.88 -18.73 -9.04
CA GLY A 472 21.02 -19.35 -9.75
C GLY A 472 22.17 -19.83 -8.84
N MET A 473 22.07 -19.63 -7.52
CA MET A 473 23.07 -20.13 -6.56
C MET A 473 23.13 -21.67 -6.51
N PHE A 474 21.99 -22.32 -6.62
CA PHE A 474 21.83 -23.77 -6.58
C PHE A 474 21.19 -24.29 -7.87
N SER A 475 21.52 -25.50 -8.26
CA SER A 475 20.83 -26.26 -9.30
C SER A 475 19.40 -26.60 -8.84
N GLN A 476 18.55 -27.01 -9.79
CA GLN A 476 17.17 -27.41 -9.47
C GLN A 476 17.11 -28.54 -8.42
N GLY A 477 18.00 -29.53 -8.53
CA GLY A 477 18.09 -30.61 -7.56
C GLY A 477 18.57 -30.15 -6.19
N GLU A 478 19.53 -29.22 -6.11
CA GLU A 478 19.99 -28.66 -4.84
C GLU A 478 18.89 -27.83 -4.16
N TRP A 479 18.07 -27.08 -4.93
CA TRP A 479 16.88 -26.44 -4.39
C TRP A 479 15.90 -27.44 -3.79
N GLN A 480 15.73 -28.61 -4.40
CA GLN A 480 14.88 -29.66 -3.85
C GLN A 480 15.47 -30.26 -2.57
N LEU A 481 16.79 -30.50 -2.52
CA LEU A 481 17.46 -30.94 -1.29
C LEU A 481 17.32 -29.89 -0.17
N LEU A 482 17.41 -28.60 -0.49
CA LEU A 482 17.19 -27.53 0.46
C LEU A 482 15.72 -27.47 0.95
N SER A 483 14.74 -27.79 0.07
CA SER A 483 13.34 -27.95 0.45
C SER A 483 13.14 -29.09 1.46
N ILE A 484 13.82 -30.21 1.26
CA ILE A 484 13.81 -31.35 2.19
C ILE A 484 14.42 -30.93 3.54
N ALA A 485 15.57 -30.25 3.52
CA ALA A 485 16.21 -29.73 4.73
C ALA A 485 15.28 -28.78 5.51
N ARG A 486 14.61 -27.85 4.82
CA ARG A 486 13.58 -26.94 5.40
C ARG A 486 12.45 -27.72 6.09
N ALA A 487 11.94 -28.75 5.40
CA ALA A 487 10.83 -29.54 5.91
C ALA A 487 11.24 -30.38 7.12
N ALA A 488 12.46 -30.92 7.13
CA ALA A 488 12.98 -31.78 8.20
C ALA A 488 13.49 -31.00 9.43
N ALA A 489 13.82 -29.71 9.27
CA ALA A 489 14.51 -28.90 10.29
C ALA A 489 13.79 -28.83 11.65
N ALA A 490 12.47 -28.86 11.67
CA ALA A 490 11.65 -28.82 12.89
C ALA A 490 11.31 -30.23 13.44
N ASP A 491 11.85 -31.29 12.88
CA ASP A 491 11.55 -32.70 13.20
C ASP A 491 10.03 -33.00 13.22
N PRO A 492 9.31 -32.80 12.10
CA PRO A 492 7.87 -32.95 12.04
C PRO A 492 7.44 -34.41 12.25
N ALA A 493 6.29 -34.61 12.91
CA ALA A 493 5.67 -35.93 13.06
C ALA A 493 5.10 -36.48 11.74
N VAL A 494 4.58 -35.58 10.89
CA VAL A 494 4.00 -35.89 9.58
C VAL A 494 4.74 -35.13 8.49
N LEU A 495 5.13 -35.84 7.44
CA LEU A 495 5.80 -35.27 6.27
C LEU A 495 4.93 -35.45 5.02
N LEU A 496 4.60 -34.37 4.36
CA LEU A 496 3.89 -34.35 3.09
C LEU A 496 4.88 -34.18 1.94
N LEU A 497 4.77 -34.99 0.88
CA LEU A 497 5.68 -35.00 -0.29
C LEU A 497 4.87 -34.78 -1.57
N ASP A 498 4.98 -33.58 -2.19
CA ASP A 498 4.20 -33.21 -3.37
C ASP A 498 5.08 -33.22 -4.64
N GLU A 499 4.90 -34.20 -5.51
CA GLU A 499 5.50 -34.39 -6.86
C GLU A 499 6.97 -33.92 -7.04
N ILE A 500 7.85 -34.20 -6.09
CA ILE A 500 9.16 -33.59 -5.91
C ILE A 500 10.16 -33.95 -7.02
N THR A 501 9.99 -35.08 -7.70
CA THR A 501 10.97 -35.64 -8.66
C THR A 501 10.68 -35.27 -10.12
N ALA A 502 9.76 -34.37 -10.40
CA ALA A 502 9.45 -33.97 -11.76
C ALA A 502 10.59 -33.14 -12.39
N ASN A 503 10.99 -33.50 -13.62
CA ASN A 503 11.99 -32.79 -14.42
C ASN A 503 13.44 -32.82 -13.90
N LEU A 504 13.83 -33.81 -13.11
CA LEU A 504 15.22 -34.06 -12.71
C LEU A 504 15.89 -35.10 -13.62
N ASP A 505 17.19 -34.97 -13.80
CA ASP A 505 18.00 -36.03 -14.41
C ASP A 505 18.14 -37.23 -13.45
N ALA A 506 18.48 -38.41 -13.97
CA ALA A 506 18.47 -39.66 -13.21
C ALA A 506 19.40 -39.65 -11.98
N GLU A 507 20.57 -38.99 -12.07
CA GLU A 507 21.52 -38.91 -10.95
C GLU A 507 20.99 -38.00 -9.84
N THR A 508 20.49 -36.82 -10.20
CA THR A 508 19.89 -35.87 -9.29
C THR A 508 18.61 -36.44 -8.65
N GLU A 509 17.80 -37.15 -9.43
CA GLU A 509 16.61 -37.85 -8.92
C GLU A 509 16.99 -38.88 -7.85
N ALA A 510 18.00 -39.69 -8.08
CA ALA A 510 18.47 -40.69 -7.10
C ALA A 510 18.92 -40.02 -5.78
N ARG A 511 19.66 -38.92 -5.87
CA ARG A 511 20.08 -38.15 -4.69
C ARG A 511 18.88 -37.58 -3.89
N VAL A 512 17.89 -37.02 -4.58
CA VAL A 512 16.67 -36.47 -3.95
C VAL A 512 15.85 -37.58 -3.30
N LEU A 513 15.68 -38.73 -3.96
CA LEU A 513 14.95 -39.88 -3.41
C LEU A 513 15.65 -40.45 -2.18
N GLU A 514 16.97 -40.52 -2.15
CA GLU A 514 17.73 -40.97 -0.98
C GLU A 514 17.59 -39.96 0.18
N ALA A 515 17.62 -38.65 -0.10
CA ALA A 515 17.36 -37.61 0.91
C ALA A 515 15.93 -37.71 1.50
N LEU A 516 14.94 -37.98 0.63
CA LEU A 516 13.56 -38.22 1.06
C LEU A 516 13.44 -39.48 1.92
N ARG A 517 14.11 -40.56 1.55
CA ARG A 517 14.12 -41.78 2.37
C ARG A 517 14.64 -41.50 3.79
N ARG A 518 15.77 -40.81 3.91
CA ARG A 518 16.35 -40.43 5.22
C ARG A 518 15.41 -39.51 5.99
N ALA A 519 14.80 -38.51 5.32
CA ALA A 519 13.86 -37.61 5.94
C ALA A 519 12.56 -38.28 6.37
N SER A 520 12.21 -39.41 5.78
CA SER A 520 10.99 -40.16 6.07
C SER A 520 11.14 -41.16 7.23
N GLU A 521 12.38 -41.49 7.63
CA GLU A 521 12.65 -42.47 8.69
C GLU A 521 12.00 -42.06 10.03
N GLY A 522 11.16 -42.95 10.58
CA GLY A 522 10.48 -42.72 11.86
C GLY A 522 9.33 -41.72 11.81
N ARG A 523 8.90 -41.26 10.63
CA ARG A 523 7.81 -40.29 10.46
C ARG A 523 6.62 -40.91 9.73
N THR A 524 5.46 -40.31 9.92
CA THR A 524 4.27 -40.60 9.09
C THR A 524 4.43 -39.84 7.77
N VAL A 525 4.31 -40.51 6.64
CA VAL A 525 4.55 -39.91 5.33
C VAL A 525 3.32 -40.04 4.44
N LEU A 526 2.88 -38.91 3.89
CA LEU A 526 1.90 -38.90 2.79
C LEU A 526 2.57 -38.32 1.55
N SER A 527 2.51 -39.05 0.44
CA SER A 527 3.12 -38.64 -0.83
C SER A 527 2.11 -38.59 -1.97
N VAL A 528 2.40 -37.77 -2.98
CA VAL A 528 1.62 -37.65 -4.23
C VAL A 528 2.57 -37.94 -5.40
N SER A 529 3.11 -39.16 -5.51
CA SER A 529 3.97 -39.53 -6.65
C SER A 529 4.12 -41.04 -6.78
N HIS A 530 3.92 -41.58 -7.97
CA HIS A 530 4.17 -42.98 -8.23
C HIS A 530 5.64 -43.37 -8.00
N ARG A 531 6.59 -42.53 -8.39
CA ARG A 531 8.03 -42.78 -8.21
C ARG A 531 8.46 -42.82 -6.75
N ILE A 532 7.83 -42.01 -5.90
CA ILE A 532 8.08 -42.06 -4.46
C ILE A 532 7.57 -43.35 -3.88
N TYR A 533 6.40 -43.85 -4.31
CA TYR A 533 5.86 -45.13 -3.88
C TYR A 533 6.80 -46.30 -4.21
N GLU A 534 7.33 -46.35 -5.42
CA GLU A 534 8.27 -47.38 -5.85
C GLU A 534 9.55 -47.44 -5.00
N ASN A 535 10.00 -46.27 -4.46
CA ASN A 535 11.23 -46.17 -3.66
C ASN A 535 11.03 -46.30 -2.16
N LEU A 536 9.94 -45.72 -1.61
CA LEU A 536 9.66 -45.73 -0.18
C LEU A 536 8.75 -46.89 0.23
N GLY A 537 7.95 -47.42 -0.69
CA GLY A 537 6.95 -48.45 -0.41
C GLY A 537 5.71 -47.90 0.30
N GLY A 538 5.01 -48.76 1.04
CA GLY A 538 3.84 -48.38 1.82
C GLY A 538 2.50 -48.74 1.18
N ARG A 539 1.40 -48.12 1.62
CA ARG A 539 0.04 -48.32 1.14
C ARG A 539 -0.38 -47.24 0.14
N THR A 540 -1.12 -47.62 -0.87
CA THR A 540 -1.73 -46.65 -1.79
C THR A 540 -3.19 -46.36 -1.41
N VAL A 541 -3.62 -45.12 -1.57
CA VAL A 541 -5.01 -44.70 -1.43
C VAL A 541 -5.42 -43.96 -2.71
N GLU A 542 -6.45 -44.49 -3.36
CA GLU A 542 -6.97 -43.89 -4.60
C GLU A 542 -8.02 -42.83 -4.30
N ILE A 543 -7.81 -41.63 -4.84
CA ILE A 543 -8.79 -40.54 -4.83
C ILE A 543 -9.53 -40.59 -6.17
N LYS A 544 -10.83 -40.87 -6.12
CA LYS A 544 -11.71 -40.93 -7.30
C LYS A 544 -12.20 -39.53 -7.65
N ILE A 545 -12.26 -39.24 -8.94
CA ILE A 545 -12.90 -38.01 -9.46
C ILE A 545 -14.43 -38.19 -9.31
N LEU A 546 -15.09 -37.14 -8.82
CA LEU A 546 -16.55 -37.04 -8.74
C LEU A 546 -17.21 -36.93 -10.12
#